data_5ce719d0390116df54b775f7b90cfcfb
#
_entry.id   5ce719d0390116df54b775f7b90cfcfb
#
_cell.length_a   1.000
_cell.length_b   1.000
_cell.length_c   1.000
_cell.angle_alpha   90.00
_cell.angle_beta   90.00
_cell.angle_gamma   90.00
#
_symmetry.space_group_name_H-M   'P 1'
#
loop_
_entity.id
_entity.type
_entity.pdbx_description
1 polymer ?
#
loop_
_entity_poly.entity_id
_entity_poly.type
_entity_poly.pdbx_seq_one_letter_code
_entity_poly.pdbx_strand_id
1 'polypeptide(L)'
;GIINASWGGTPAETWTPAEVVTGNDELSKAAKLQKTFPGWPIKPGYTYNAMIHPITDFNIAGAIWYQGESNVMTAGSYNKLFSSMINSWRKEWDKELPFYYVQIAPYTYGNYNVGNLVREQQTQTLSLPKTGMVVITDLVNDVKNIHPTNKKDVALRLANYALAETYQQDKGVYKSPMFTRMEINGSKASLFFDNAPNGFKLNPGKTATEFYIAGADKNFLPANVKIEKDRLIVSNPDIKNPVAVRFAFSNTAMANIFSKEGLPVAPFRTDDWTVDTSKVK
;
A
#
# COMPACT_ATOMS: atom_id res chain seq x y z
N GLY A 1 -12.27 20.71 12.01
CA GLY A 1 -12.01 21.31 10.71
C GLY A 1 -11.09 20.45 9.86
N ILE A 2 -10.99 20.74 8.57
CA ILE A 2 -10.09 20.10 7.62
C ILE A 2 -9.20 21.18 7.02
N ILE A 3 -7.88 20.94 7.05
CA ILE A 3 -6.90 21.76 6.34
C ILE A 3 -6.54 21.00 5.06
N ASN A 4 -6.70 21.61 3.90
CA ASN A 4 -6.31 21.02 2.62
C ASN A 4 -4.92 21.53 2.20
N ALA A 5 -3.95 20.63 2.16
CA ALA A 5 -2.63 20.83 1.61
C ALA A 5 -2.38 19.73 0.58
N SER A 6 -2.75 19.95 -0.69
CA SER A 6 -2.67 18.93 -1.73
C SER A 6 -2.22 19.52 -3.06
N TRP A 7 -1.38 18.78 -3.78
CA TRP A 7 -0.92 19.10 -5.14
C TRP A 7 -0.79 17.78 -5.91
N GLY A 8 -1.73 17.53 -6.82
CA GLY A 8 -1.79 16.27 -7.57
C GLY A 8 -0.56 16.02 -8.44
N GLY A 9 -0.17 14.74 -8.59
CA GLY A 9 0.96 14.33 -9.42
C GLY A 9 2.35 14.63 -8.86
N THR A 10 2.45 14.99 -7.57
CA THR A 10 3.74 15.28 -6.94
C THR A 10 4.35 14.07 -6.25
N PRO A 11 5.69 13.91 -6.27
CA PRO A 11 6.38 12.85 -5.54
C PRO A 11 6.51 13.18 -4.06
N ALA A 12 6.71 12.15 -3.20
CA ALA A 12 6.79 12.34 -1.76
C ALA A 12 8.01 13.17 -1.32
N GLU A 13 9.05 13.25 -2.11
CA GLU A 13 10.25 14.06 -1.87
C GLU A 13 9.93 15.54 -1.69
N THR A 14 8.98 16.09 -2.46
CA THR A 14 8.63 17.50 -2.35
C THR A 14 7.89 17.85 -1.06
N TRP A 15 7.26 16.85 -0.41
CA TRP A 15 6.56 16.96 0.88
C TRP A 15 7.45 16.63 2.08
N THR A 16 8.68 16.21 1.83
CA THR A 16 9.70 15.90 2.84
C THR A 16 10.68 17.07 2.95
N PRO A 17 11.08 17.53 4.15
CA PRO A 17 12.10 18.56 4.30
C PRO A 17 13.34 18.26 3.45
N ALA A 18 13.89 19.28 2.78
CA ALA A 18 14.95 19.07 1.81
C ALA A 18 16.20 18.42 2.42
N GLU A 19 16.58 18.83 3.62
CA GLU A 19 17.73 18.31 4.36
C GLU A 19 17.58 16.82 4.71
N VAL A 20 16.36 16.32 4.93
CA VAL A 20 16.07 14.91 5.20
C VAL A 20 16.33 14.06 3.96
N VAL A 21 15.91 14.56 2.79
CA VAL A 21 16.15 13.86 1.52
C VAL A 21 17.61 13.94 1.11
N THR A 22 18.21 15.13 1.16
CA THR A 22 19.60 15.36 0.72
C THR A 22 20.64 14.79 1.67
N GLY A 23 20.32 14.70 2.95
CA GLY A 23 21.18 14.11 3.98
C GLY A 23 21.23 12.56 3.97
N ASN A 24 20.44 11.91 3.11
CA ASN A 24 20.45 10.46 2.94
C ASN A 24 20.80 10.10 1.48
N ASP A 25 21.89 9.37 1.28
CA ASP A 25 22.43 9.04 -0.05
C ASP A 25 21.42 8.30 -0.93
N GLU A 26 20.67 7.36 -0.38
CA GLU A 26 19.68 6.58 -1.12
C GLU A 26 18.52 7.48 -1.57
N LEU A 27 17.95 8.28 -0.65
CA LEU A 27 16.86 9.20 -0.95
C LEU A 27 17.31 10.29 -1.93
N SER A 28 18.52 10.81 -1.76
CA SER A 28 19.11 11.82 -2.66
C SER A 28 19.29 11.27 -4.09
N LYS A 29 19.73 10.01 -4.22
CA LYS A 29 19.83 9.34 -5.52
C LYS A 29 18.45 9.11 -6.15
N ALA A 30 17.48 8.64 -5.38
CA ALA A 30 16.11 8.44 -5.85
C ALA A 30 15.45 9.76 -6.30
N ALA A 31 15.61 10.83 -5.54
CA ALA A 31 15.08 12.15 -5.88
C ALA A 31 15.59 12.68 -7.24
N LYS A 32 16.84 12.38 -7.61
CA LYS A 32 17.42 12.77 -8.91
C LYS A 32 16.80 12.03 -10.11
N LEU A 33 16.11 10.90 -9.86
CA LEU A 33 15.42 10.13 -10.90
C LEU A 33 13.99 10.62 -11.15
N GLN A 34 13.48 11.54 -10.32
CA GLN A 34 12.14 12.09 -10.50
C GLN A 34 12.07 12.92 -11.79
N LYS A 35 11.02 12.66 -12.58
CA LYS A 35 10.79 13.38 -13.83
C LYS A 35 10.37 14.82 -13.55
N THR A 36 10.98 15.76 -14.27
CA THR A 36 10.61 17.16 -14.20
C THR A 36 9.45 17.48 -15.14
N PHE A 37 8.47 18.20 -14.62
CA PHE A 37 7.38 18.75 -15.42
C PHE A 37 7.30 20.26 -15.20
N PRO A 38 7.15 21.07 -16.26
CA PRO A 38 7.01 22.52 -16.12
C PRO A 38 5.87 22.88 -15.16
N GLY A 39 6.18 23.73 -14.16
CA GLY A 39 5.18 24.17 -13.17
C GLY A 39 4.87 23.16 -12.06
N TRP A 40 5.49 22.00 -12.05
CA TRP A 40 5.30 21.00 -10.97
C TRP A 40 6.38 21.09 -9.90
N PRO A 41 6.03 21.17 -8.60
CA PRO A 41 7.00 21.15 -7.52
C PRO A 41 7.48 19.71 -7.27
N ILE A 42 8.64 19.37 -7.78
CA ILE A 42 9.22 18.03 -7.63
C ILE A 42 10.48 17.98 -6.79
N LYS A 43 11.12 19.14 -6.58
CA LYS A 43 12.35 19.21 -5.76
C LYS A 43 12.03 18.95 -4.28
N PRO A 44 12.93 18.26 -3.55
CA PRO A 44 12.76 18.04 -2.13
C PRO A 44 12.44 19.33 -1.36
N GLY A 45 11.45 19.25 -0.46
CA GLY A 45 11.08 20.34 0.42
C GLY A 45 10.18 21.43 -0.18
N TYR A 46 9.91 21.45 -1.50
CA TYR A 46 9.19 22.59 -2.10
C TYR A 46 7.75 22.71 -1.59
N THR A 47 6.95 21.66 -1.67
CA THR A 47 5.59 21.69 -1.14
C THR A 47 5.57 21.63 0.39
N TYR A 48 6.55 20.99 1.01
CA TYR A 48 6.73 21.05 2.46
C TYR A 48 6.86 22.49 2.94
N ASN A 49 7.80 23.25 2.40
CA ASN A 49 8.04 24.65 2.80
C ASN A 49 6.85 25.58 2.47
N ALA A 50 6.15 25.32 1.35
CA ALA A 50 5.06 26.18 0.92
C ALA A 50 3.72 25.88 1.58
N MET A 51 3.45 24.62 1.96
CA MET A 51 2.10 24.17 2.33
C MET A 51 2.03 23.45 3.68
N ILE A 52 3.13 22.84 4.15
CA ILE A 52 3.16 22.11 5.42
C ILE A 52 3.79 22.95 6.52
N HIS A 53 5.00 23.45 6.33
CA HIS A 53 5.70 24.26 7.32
C HIS A 53 4.89 25.47 7.81
N PRO A 54 4.17 26.24 6.95
CA PRO A 54 3.38 27.38 7.41
C PRO A 54 2.20 27.07 8.31
N ILE A 55 1.79 25.80 8.40
CA ILE A 55 0.64 25.36 9.23
C ILE A 55 1.06 24.57 10.47
N THR A 56 2.34 24.47 10.77
CA THR A 56 2.83 23.67 11.92
C THR A 56 2.41 24.23 13.27
N ASP A 57 2.09 25.54 13.34
CA ASP A 57 1.57 26.18 14.56
C ASP A 57 0.09 25.79 14.87
N PHE A 58 -0.61 25.21 13.90
CA PHE A 58 -1.98 24.72 14.15
C PHE A 58 -1.95 23.36 14.84
N ASN A 59 -2.70 23.23 15.93
CA ASN A 59 -2.85 21.94 16.57
C ASN A 59 -3.78 21.04 15.75
N ILE A 60 -3.24 20.01 15.11
CA ILE A 60 -3.97 19.04 14.30
C ILE A 60 -4.12 17.69 15.03
N ALA A 61 -5.21 16.96 14.75
CA ALA A 61 -5.46 15.65 15.32
C ALA A 61 -4.66 14.52 14.63
N GLY A 62 -4.29 14.73 13.37
CA GLY A 62 -3.58 13.76 12.55
C GLY A 62 -3.53 14.21 11.10
N ALA A 63 -2.93 13.40 10.25
CA ALA A 63 -2.87 13.61 8.80
C ALA A 63 -3.51 12.44 8.05
N ILE A 64 -4.15 12.75 6.92
CA ILE A 64 -4.59 11.77 5.94
C ILE A 64 -3.80 11.99 4.63
N TRP A 65 -3.40 10.90 3.99
CA TRP A 65 -2.48 10.94 2.86
C TRP A 65 -2.90 10.02 1.72
N TYR A 66 -2.88 10.51 0.49
CA TYR A 66 -3.12 9.71 -0.69
C TYR A 66 -2.12 10.11 -1.78
N GLN A 67 -1.06 9.35 -1.92
CA GLN A 67 0.04 9.58 -2.87
C GLN A 67 0.85 8.29 -3.01
N GLY A 68 1.67 8.17 -4.04
CA GLY A 68 2.61 7.08 -4.28
C GLY A 68 2.87 6.85 -5.76
N GLU A 69 1.93 7.21 -6.62
CA GLU A 69 1.97 6.93 -8.05
C GLU A 69 3.17 7.59 -8.75
N SER A 70 3.57 8.78 -8.32
CA SER A 70 4.75 9.49 -8.85
C SER A 70 6.07 8.85 -8.41
N ASN A 71 6.06 7.98 -7.39
CA ASN A 71 7.26 7.31 -6.86
C ASN A 71 7.44 5.86 -7.38
N VAL A 72 6.63 5.40 -8.34
CA VAL A 72 6.72 4.00 -8.80
C VAL A 72 8.07 3.65 -9.41
N MET A 73 8.76 4.59 -10.04
CA MET A 73 10.09 4.37 -10.61
C MET A 73 11.20 4.37 -9.54
N THR A 74 10.92 4.84 -8.33
CA THR A 74 11.81 4.85 -7.17
C THR A 74 11.24 4.02 -6.02
N ALA A 75 10.40 3.04 -6.33
CA ALA A 75 9.67 2.24 -5.35
C ALA A 75 10.56 1.64 -4.26
N GLY A 76 11.77 1.18 -4.59
CA GLY A 76 12.66 0.53 -3.63
C GLY A 76 13.06 1.39 -2.42
N SER A 77 13.01 2.73 -2.55
CA SER A 77 13.31 3.67 -1.46
C SER A 77 12.06 4.28 -0.82
N TYR A 78 10.85 3.92 -1.29
CA TYR A 78 9.63 4.61 -0.90
C TYR A 78 9.29 4.47 0.58
N ASN A 79 9.41 3.30 1.18
CA ASN A 79 9.18 3.11 2.62
C ASN A 79 10.09 4.03 3.46
N LYS A 80 11.38 4.07 3.12
CA LYS A 80 12.36 4.94 3.81
C LYS A 80 11.99 6.42 3.67
N LEU A 81 11.66 6.85 2.45
CA LEU A 81 11.25 8.23 2.17
C LEU A 81 9.97 8.59 2.93
N PHE A 82 8.94 7.77 2.83
CA PHE A 82 7.64 8.02 3.43
C PHE A 82 7.71 8.00 4.96
N SER A 83 8.45 7.05 5.53
CA SER A 83 8.71 6.99 6.97
C SER A 83 9.48 8.24 7.46
N SER A 84 10.47 8.69 6.69
CA SER A 84 11.23 9.90 7.02
C SER A 84 10.36 11.16 6.95
N MET A 85 9.47 11.25 5.95
CA MET A 85 8.48 12.34 5.83
C MET A 85 7.55 12.38 7.05
N ILE A 86 6.94 11.26 7.39
CA ILE A 86 6.04 11.15 8.55
C ILE A 86 6.74 11.58 9.84
N ASN A 87 7.96 11.07 10.07
CA ASN A 87 8.73 11.41 11.26
C ASN A 87 9.16 12.87 11.28
N SER A 88 9.46 13.46 10.12
CA SER A 88 9.77 14.89 10.01
C SER A 88 8.56 15.75 10.39
N TRP A 89 7.38 15.42 9.89
CA TRP A 89 6.16 16.14 10.26
C TRP A 89 5.85 15.98 11.75
N ARG A 90 6.00 14.78 12.32
CA ARG A 90 5.84 14.54 13.76
C ARG A 90 6.78 15.40 14.61
N LYS A 91 8.02 15.55 14.16
CA LYS A 91 9.01 16.41 14.81
C LYS A 91 8.60 17.87 14.79
N GLU A 92 8.10 18.39 13.65
CA GLU A 92 7.65 19.78 13.52
C GLU A 92 6.45 20.10 14.43
N TRP A 93 5.50 19.16 14.57
CA TRP A 93 4.37 19.31 15.49
C TRP A 93 4.69 18.94 16.94
N ASP A 94 5.92 18.52 17.24
CA ASP A 94 6.30 17.95 18.55
C ASP A 94 5.25 16.94 19.07
N LYS A 95 4.77 16.08 18.18
CA LYS A 95 3.65 15.20 18.45
C LYS A 95 3.73 13.93 17.60
N GLU A 96 3.48 12.78 18.23
CA GLU A 96 3.32 11.53 17.50
C GLU A 96 1.97 11.51 16.76
N LEU A 97 1.86 12.32 15.70
CA LEU A 97 0.64 12.49 14.91
C LEU A 97 0.18 11.16 14.33
N PRO A 98 -1.09 10.77 14.49
CA PRO A 98 -1.71 9.74 13.68
C PRO A 98 -1.60 10.05 12.20
N PHE A 99 -1.22 9.05 11.41
CA PHE A 99 -1.01 9.21 9.98
C PHE A 99 -1.71 8.07 9.21
N TYR A 100 -2.84 8.39 8.57
CA TYR A 100 -3.63 7.40 7.84
C TYR A 100 -3.50 7.63 6.35
N TYR A 101 -3.18 6.57 5.60
CA TYR A 101 -2.89 6.71 4.18
C TYR A 101 -3.57 5.66 3.33
N VAL A 102 -3.72 5.98 2.06
CA VAL A 102 -4.30 5.12 1.05
C VAL A 102 -3.16 4.39 0.34
N GLN A 103 -3.24 3.07 0.28
CA GLN A 103 -2.40 2.27 -0.62
C GLN A 103 -2.77 2.59 -2.06
N ILE A 104 -1.80 2.84 -2.95
CA ILE A 104 -2.08 3.23 -4.33
C ILE A 104 -2.95 2.19 -5.05
N ALA A 105 -3.83 2.69 -5.91
CA ALA A 105 -4.76 1.89 -6.69
C ALA A 105 -4.05 1.00 -7.72
N PRO A 106 -4.65 -0.13 -8.13
CA PRO A 106 -4.28 -0.82 -9.34
C PRO A 106 -4.33 0.11 -10.56
N TYR A 107 -3.21 0.18 -11.30
CA TYR A 107 -3.10 1.01 -12.49
C TYR A 107 -2.03 0.48 -13.44
N THR A 108 -2.23 0.65 -14.74
CA THR A 108 -1.28 0.25 -15.77
C THR A 108 -0.14 1.27 -15.86
N TYR A 109 0.97 1.02 -15.19
CA TYR A 109 2.17 1.88 -15.24
C TYR A 109 2.99 1.64 -16.53
N GLY A 110 2.34 1.75 -17.69
CA GLY A 110 2.96 1.37 -18.96
C GLY A 110 3.37 -0.09 -18.96
N ASN A 111 4.57 -0.38 -19.42
CA ASN A 111 5.11 -1.75 -19.49
C ASN A 111 6.01 -2.10 -18.27
N TYR A 112 6.01 -1.30 -17.20
CA TYR A 112 6.84 -1.54 -16.03
C TYR A 112 6.04 -2.20 -14.92
N ASN A 113 6.62 -3.16 -14.22
CA ASN A 113 5.99 -3.83 -13.08
C ASN A 113 6.48 -3.17 -11.78
N VAL A 114 5.93 -2.03 -11.43
CA VAL A 114 6.42 -1.15 -10.37
C VAL A 114 5.38 -0.74 -9.33
N GLY A 115 4.10 -0.74 -9.66
CA GLY A 115 3.02 -0.33 -8.75
C GLY A 115 2.86 -1.26 -7.56
N ASN A 116 3.05 -2.57 -7.76
CA ASN A 116 3.04 -3.57 -6.69
C ASN A 116 4.15 -3.34 -5.67
N LEU A 117 5.34 -2.85 -6.11
CA LEU A 117 6.45 -2.55 -5.21
C LEU A 117 6.14 -1.34 -4.32
N VAL A 118 5.52 -0.28 -4.86
CA VAL A 118 5.08 0.85 -4.01
C VAL A 118 4.03 0.39 -3.00
N ARG A 119 3.05 -0.44 -3.40
CA ARG A 119 2.07 -1.00 -2.46
C ARG A 119 2.73 -1.81 -1.34
N GLU A 120 3.74 -2.60 -1.66
CA GLU A 120 4.54 -3.31 -0.65
C GLU A 120 5.25 -2.35 0.30
N GLN A 121 5.90 -1.31 -0.22
CA GLN A 121 6.58 -0.29 0.59
C GLN A 121 5.60 0.49 1.48
N GLN A 122 4.40 0.76 0.99
CA GLN A 122 3.32 1.34 1.79
C GLN A 122 2.89 0.39 2.91
N THR A 123 2.78 -0.91 2.63
CA THR A 123 2.51 -1.92 3.67
C THR A 123 3.60 -1.96 4.73
N GLN A 124 4.88 -1.91 4.34
CA GLN A 124 6.01 -1.89 5.28
C GLN A 124 6.02 -0.65 6.18
N THR A 125 5.48 0.49 5.72
CA THR A 125 5.37 1.71 6.52
C THR A 125 4.44 1.56 7.73
N LEU A 126 3.57 0.54 7.76
CA LEU A 126 2.77 0.20 8.95
C LEU A 126 3.61 -0.21 10.18
N SER A 127 4.91 -0.44 10.01
CA SER A 127 5.84 -0.63 11.14
C SER A 127 6.02 0.63 12.00
N LEU A 128 5.69 1.81 11.47
CA LEU A 128 5.66 3.04 12.27
C LEU A 128 4.43 3.05 13.18
N PRO A 129 4.57 3.42 14.47
CA PRO A 129 3.42 3.55 15.36
C PRO A 129 2.44 4.61 14.88
N LYS A 130 1.18 4.48 15.27
CA LYS A 130 0.07 5.39 14.91
C LYS A 130 -0.07 5.64 13.40
N THR A 131 0.25 4.65 12.58
CA THR A 131 -0.06 4.66 11.15
C THR A 131 -1.19 3.70 10.84
N GLY A 132 -1.92 3.97 9.77
CA GLY A 132 -2.96 3.08 9.26
C GLY A 132 -3.09 3.18 7.76
N MET A 133 -3.33 2.04 7.10
CA MET A 133 -3.39 1.95 5.65
C MET A 133 -4.76 1.47 5.17
N VAL A 134 -5.33 2.22 4.24
CA VAL A 134 -6.57 1.87 3.54
C VAL A 134 -6.23 1.17 2.23
N VAL A 135 -6.70 -0.06 2.06
CA VAL A 135 -6.58 -0.83 0.82
C VAL A 135 -7.78 -0.52 -0.08
N ILE A 136 -7.54 -0.27 -1.36
CA ILE A 136 -8.56 0.15 -2.33
C ILE A 136 -8.54 -0.65 -3.63
N THR A 137 -7.97 -1.84 -3.62
CA THR A 137 -7.88 -2.73 -4.79
C THR A 137 -9.24 -3.19 -5.33
N ASP A 138 -10.31 -2.99 -4.58
CA ASP A 138 -11.70 -3.27 -4.93
C ASP A 138 -12.49 -2.03 -5.42
N LEU A 139 -11.92 -0.84 -5.33
CA LEU A 139 -12.60 0.43 -5.64
C LEU A 139 -12.22 0.99 -7.02
N VAL A 140 -11.60 0.18 -7.87
CA VAL A 140 -11.12 0.58 -9.20
C VAL A 140 -12.08 0.05 -10.27
N ASN A 141 -12.56 0.94 -11.11
CA ASN A 141 -13.44 0.58 -12.22
C ASN A 141 -12.68 0.36 -13.54
N ASP A 142 -11.56 1.07 -13.71
CA ASP A 142 -10.73 1.01 -14.91
C ASP A 142 -9.25 1.17 -14.50
N VAL A 143 -8.47 0.13 -14.72
CA VAL A 143 -7.02 0.14 -14.43
C VAL A 143 -6.20 1.00 -15.41
N LYS A 144 -6.83 1.58 -16.42
CA LYS A 144 -6.21 2.58 -17.31
C LYS A 144 -6.40 4.00 -16.80
N ASN A 145 -7.26 4.21 -15.79
CA ASN A 145 -7.44 5.48 -15.12
C ASN A 145 -6.72 5.47 -13.77
N ILE A 146 -5.66 6.28 -13.65
CA ILE A 146 -4.89 6.40 -12.41
C ILE A 146 -5.69 7.03 -11.26
N HIS A 147 -6.84 7.64 -11.56
CA HIS A 147 -7.71 8.32 -10.60
C HIS A 147 -9.04 7.55 -10.42
N PRO A 148 -9.12 6.54 -9.53
CA PRO A 148 -10.37 5.85 -9.24
C PRO A 148 -11.45 6.85 -8.83
N THR A 149 -12.66 6.68 -9.36
CA THR A 149 -13.76 7.64 -9.17
C THR A 149 -14.46 7.48 -7.81
N ASN A 150 -14.41 6.30 -7.19
CA ASN A 150 -15.04 6.04 -5.89
C ASN A 150 -14.25 6.67 -4.74
N LYS A 151 -14.34 7.99 -4.59
CA LYS A 151 -13.69 8.72 -3.48
C LYS A 151 -14.45 8.58 -2.16
N LYS A 152 -15.76 8.30 -2.22
CA LYS A 152 -16.59 8.15 -1.04
C LYS A 152 -16.12 7.01 -0.15
N ASP A 153 -15.94 5.81 -0.70
CA ASP A 153 -15.56 4.65 0.11
C ASP A 153 -14.11 4.75 0.60
N VAL A 154 -13.22 5.37 -0.19
CA VAL A 154 -11.87 5.73 0.27
C VAL A 154 -11.93 6.62 1.50
N ALA A 155 -12.73 7.71 1.45
CA ALA A 155 -12.88 8.64 2.55
C ALA A 155 -13.53 7.98 3.79
N LEU A 156 -14.53 7.11 3.60
CA LEU A 156 -15.15 6.35 4.69
C LEU A 156 -14.16 5.41 5.38
N ARG A 157 -13.30 4.71 4.62
CA ARG A 157 -12.27 3.86 5.19
C ARG A 157 -11.24 4.66 5.99
N LEU A 158 -10.79 5.82 5.49
CA LEU A 158 -9.90 6.73 6.23
C LEU A 158 -10.58 7.28 7.50
N ALA A 159 -11.87 7.68 7.39
CA ALA A 159 -12.64 8.17 8.53
C ALA A 159 -12.79 7.08 9.62
N ASN A 160 -13.00 5.82 9.24
CA ASN A 160 -13.11 4.72 10.21
C ASN A 160 -11.79 4.51 10.97
N TYR A 161 -10.63 4.66 10.31
CA TYR A 161 -9.34 4.66 11.01
C TYR A 161 -9.26 5.80 12.02
N ALA A 162 -9.57 7.03 11.61
CA ALA A 162 -9.53 8.19 12.50
C ALA A 162 -10.50 8.02 13.69
N LEU A 163 -11.73 7.58 13.43
CA LEU A 163 -12.74 7.37 14.46
C LEU A 163 -12.32 6.30 15.46
N ALA A 164 -11.77 5.18 14.98
CA ALA A 164 -11.35 4.09 15.85
C ALA A 164 -10.05 4.42 16.61
N GLU A 165 -8.99 4.81 15.90
CA GLU A 165 -7.65 4.90 16.48
C GLU A 165 -7.36 6.24 17.14
N THR A 166 -7.91 7.36 16.60
CA THR A 166 -7.68 8.69 17.16
C THR A 166 -8.78 9.09 18.13
N TYR A 167 -10.04 8.82 17.79
CA TYR A 167 -11.20 9.22 18.60
C TYR A 167 -11.77 8.10 19.46
N GLN A 168 -11.18 6.88 19.40
CA GLN A 168 -11.52 5.71 20.22
C GLN A 168 -13.00 5.32 20.19
N GLN A 169 -13.64 5.50 19.03
CA GLN A 169 -15.00 5.05 18.78
C GLN A 169 -15.00 3.59 18.32
N ASP A 170 -15.92 2.79 18.82
CA ASP A 170 -16.12 1.44 18.32
C ASP A 170 -16.61 1.48 16.86
N LYS A 171 -15.83 0.94 15.95
CA LYS A 171 -16.10 0.84 14.51
C LYS A 171 -16.17 -0.61 14.03
N GLY A 172 -16.12 -1.58 14.96
CA GLY A 172 -16.01 -2.98 14.59
C GLY A 172 -14.72 -3.26 13.79
N VAL A 173 -14.83 -4.08 12.74
CA VAL A 173 -13.69 -4.38 11.85
C VAL A 173 -13.57 -3.32 10.77
N TYR A 174 -12.54 -2.51 10.81
CA TYR A 174 -12.28 -1.41 9.86
C TYR A 174 -10.91 -1.54 9.15
N LYS A 175 -10.09 -2.50 9.54
CA LYS A 175 -8.79 -2.79 8.92
C LYS A 175 -8.94 -3.91 7.89
N SER A 176 -8.31 -3.74 6.73
CA SER A 176 -8.21 -4.80 5.73
C SER A 176 -7.43 -6.01 6.27
N PRO A 177 -7.77 -7.24 5.86
CA PRO A 177 -6.96 -8.40 6.21
C PRO A 177 -5.53 -8.26 5.70
N MET A 178 -4.57 -8.48 6.59
CA MET A 178 -3.14 -8.39 6.33
C MET A 178 -2.49 -9.75 6.50
N PHE A 179 -1.71 -10.19 5.51
CA PHE A 179 -0.95 -11.43 5.61
C PHE A 179 0.05 -11.37 6.77
N THR A 180 0.13 -12.42 7.57
CA THR A 180 1.04 -12.52 8.72
C THR A 180 2.06 -13.63 8.57
N ARG A 181 1.62 -14.84 8.20
CA ARG A 181 2.50 -16.00 8.09
C ARG A 181 1.95 -17.06 7.13
N MET A 182 2.86 -17.87 6.62
CA MET A 182 2.56 -19.02 5.78
C MET A 182 3.09 -20.30 6.43
N GLU A 183 2.30 -21.37 6.35
CA GLU A 183 2.69 -22.72 6.75
C GLU A 183 2.55 -23.66 5.56
N ILE A 184 3.54 -24.49 5.31
CA ILE A 184 3.51 -25.48 4.25
C ILE A 184 3.12 -26.85 4.81
N ASN A 185 2.15 -27.48 4.18
CA ASN A 185 1.72 -28.83 4.49
C ASN A 185 1.61 -29.64 3.18
N GLY A 186 2.64 -30.42 2.89
CA GLY A 186 2.78 -31.14 1.62
C GLY A 186 2.79 -30.15 0.44
N SER A 187 1.89 -30.33 -0.50
CA SER A 187 1.75 -29.48 -1.69
C SER A 187 0.85 -28.25 -1.50
N LYS A 188 0.54 -27.88 -0.26
CA LYS A 188 -0.37 -26.78 0.06
C LYS A 188 0.28 -25.75 0.95
N ALA A 189 -0.01 -24.48 0.70
CA ALA A 189 0.36 -23.35 1.54
C ALA A 189 -0.88 -22.86 2.30
N SER A 190 -0.78 -22.82 3.64
CA SER A 190 -1.78 -22.22 4.52
C SER A 190 -1.38 -20.80 4.84
N LEU A 191 -2.21 -19.83 4.50
CA LEU A 191 -1.96 -18.40 4.70
C LEU A 191 -2.84 -17.88 5.84
N PHE A 192 -2.22 -17.20 6.79
CA PHE A 192 -2.88 -16.61 7.94
C PHE A 192 -2.84 -15.09 7.87
N PHE A 193 -3.86 -14.47 8.45
CA PHE A 193 -4.09 -13.04 8.31
C PHE A 193 -4.56 -12.42 9.64
N ASP A 194 -4.10 -11.21 9.91
CA ASP A 194 -4.73 -10.34 10.88
C ASP A 194 -5.96 -9.65 10.28
N ASN A 195 -6.83 -9.09 11.13
CA ASN A 195 -8.00 -8.29 10.78
C ASN A 195 -9.11 -9.04 9.99
N ALA A 196 -9.17 -10.36 10.12
CA ALA A 196 -10.25 -11.17 9.55
C ALA A 196 -10.87 -12.10 10.60
N PRO A 197 -11.39 -11.59 11.74
CA PRO A 197 -11.83 -12.42 12.86
C PRO A 197 -13.00 -13.36 12.52
N ASN A 198 -13.83 -12.97 11.53
CA ASN A 198 -14.97 -13.76 11.07
C ASN A 198 -14.67 -14.56 9.79
N GLY A 199 -13.40 -14.49 9.30
CA GLY A 199 -12.94 -15.19 8.09
C GLY A 199 -13.21 -14.40 6.80
N PHE A 200 -13.27 -15.11 5.69
CA PHE A 200 -13.25 -14.55 4.34
C PHE A 200 -14.51 -14.83 3.56
N LYS A 201 -14.74 -14.02 2.52
CA LYS A 201 -15.77 -14.25 1.50
C LYS A 201 -15.25 -13.85 0.12
N LEU A 202 -15.86 -14.43 -0.90
CA LEU A 202 -15.71 -14.01 -2.30
C LEU A 202 -16.99 -13.30 -2.76
N ASN A 203 -16.89 -12.60 -3.86
CA ASN A 203 -18.08 -12.17 -4.58
C ASN A 203 -18.89 -13.41 -5.01
N PRO A 204 -20.23 -13.40 -4.93
CA PRO A 204 -21.07 -14.55 -5.27
C PRO A 204 -20.76 -15.10 -6.65
N GLY A 205 -20.65 -16.42 -6.78
CA GLY A 205 -20.38 -17.12 -8.03
C GLY A 205 -18.95 -16.91 -8.61
N LYS A 206 -18.03 -16.34 -7.83
CA LYS A 206 -16.64 -16.13 -8.26
C LYS A 206 -15.68 -17.08 -7.54
N THR A 207 -14.57 -17.38 -8.21
CA THR A 207 -13.39 -18.02 -7.62
C THR A 207 -12.39 -16.96 -7.19
N ALA A 208 -11.51 -17.27 -6.23
CA ALA A 208 -10.41 -16.37 -5.88
C ALA A 208 -9.45 -16.21 -7.07
N THR A 209 -9.07 -14.99 -7.37
CA THR A 209 -8.14 -14.64 -8.44
C THR A 209 -6.90 -13.97 -7.88
N GLU A 210 -5.89 -13.74 -8.72
CA GLU A 210 -4.66 -13.03 -8.40
C GLU A 210 -3.77 -13.73 -7.36
N PHE A 211 -3.99 -15.03 -7.12
CA PHE A 211 -3.07 -15.86 -6.34
C PHE A 211 -2.14 -16.64 -7.24
N TYR A 212 -0.86 -16.57 -6.92
CA TYR A 212 0.20 -17.29 -7.61
C TYR A 212 1.07 -18.01 -6.60
N ILE A 213 1.49 -19.24 -6.94
CA ILE A 213 2.30 -20.11 -6.10
C ILE A 213 3.52 -20.59 -6.86
N ALA A 214 4.67 -20.69 -6.20
CA ALA A 214 5.91 -21.16 -6.81
C ALA A 214 6.65 -22.17 -5.93
N GLY A 215 7.39 -23.05 -6.59
CA GLY A 215 8.43 -23.88 -5.98
C GLY A 215 9.77 -23.18 -5.90
N ALA A 216 10.83 -23.94 -5.60
CA ALA A 216 12.19 -23.44 -5.50
C ALA A 216 12.75 -22.90 -6.84
N ASP A 217 12.16 -23.26 -7.96
CA ASP A 217 12.48 -22.75 -9.30
C ASP A 217 12.04 -21.30 -9.53
N LYS A 218 11.28 -20.72 -8.59
CA LYS A 218 10.75 -19.34 -8.63
C LYS A 218 9.76 -19.08 -9.77
N ASN A 219 9.26 -20.13 -10.42
CA ASN A 219 8.25 -20.01 -11.46
C ASN A 219 6.86 -19.95 -10.85
N PHE A 220 6.21 -18.78 -10.92
CA PHE A 220 4.88 -18.57 -10.36
C PHE A 220 3.79 -19.06 -11.30
N LEU A 221 2.97 -20.00 -10.84
CA LEU A 221 1.77 -20.48 -11.52
C LEU A 221 0.51 -19.98 -10.82
N PRO A 222 -0.60 -19.77 -11.55
CA PRO A 222 -1.88 -19.44 -10.95
C PRO A 222 -2.28 -20.49 -9.92
N ALA A 223 -2.84 -20.08 -8.81
CA ALA A 223 -3.16 -20.98 -7.71
C ALA A 223 -4.65 -21.13 -7.45
N ASN A 224 -5.04 -22.33 -7.06
CA ASN A 224 -6.37 -22.62 -6.50
C ASN A 224 -6.39 -22.18 -5.03
N VAL A 225 -7.49 -21.56 -4.62
CA VAL A 225 -7.69 -21.09 -3.24
C VAL A 225 -8.93 -21.74 -2.65
N LYS A 226 -8.76 -22.35 -1.48
CA LYS A 226 -9.86 -22.82 -0.63
C LYS A 226 -9.93 -21.92 0.59
N ILE A 227 -11.10 -21.34 0.83
CA ILE A 227 -11.35 -20.56 2.04
C ILE A 227 -11.67 -21.53 3.19
N GLU A 228 -10.92 -21.43 4.27
CA GLU A 228 -11.23 -22.01 5.56
C GLU A 228 -11.55 -20.90 6.56
N LYS A 229 -12.07 -21.26 7.74
CA LYS A 229 -12.59 -20.26 8.68
C LYS A 229 -11.61 -19.13 8.99
N ASP A 230 -10.37 -19.47 9.26
CA ASP A 230 -9.32 -18.58 9.78
C ASP A 230 -8.13 -18.39 8.82
N ARG A 231 -8.18 -19.04 7.63
CA ARG A 231 -7.05 -19.06 6.71
C ARG A 231 -7.47 -19.31 5.27
N LEU A 232 -6.54 -19.07 4.37
CA LEU A 232 -6.66 -19.45 2.96
C LEU A 232 -5.68 -20.60 2.67
N ILE A 233 -6.16 -21.64 2.01
CA ILE A 233 -5.32 -22.74 1.55
C ILE A 233 -5.07 -22.55 0.06
N VAL A 234 -3.81 -22.41 -0.30
CA VAL A 234 -3.36 -22.14 -1.68
C VAL A 234 -2.59 -23.34 -2.22
N SER A 235 -2.88 -23.75 -3.45
CA SER A 235 -2.23 -24.88 -4.09
C SER A 235 -2.29 -24.80 -5.61
N ASN A 236 -1.37 -25.51 -6.27
CA ASN A 236 -1.42 -25.79 -7.71
C ASN A 236 -1.00 -27.26 -7.95
N PRO A 237 -1.69 -28.03 -8.82
CA PRO A 237 -1.37 -29.44 -9.07
C PRO A 237 0.06 -29.69 -9.52
N ASP A 238 0.65 -28.74 -10.23
CA ASP A 238 2.01 -28.85 -10.80
C ASP A 238 3.11 -28.45 -9.80
N ILE A 239 2.75 -27.80 -8.68
CA ILE A 239 3.69 -27.41 -7.62
C ILE A 239 3.60 -28.36 -6.44
N LYS A 240 4.50 -29.35 -6.38
CA LYS A 240 4.53 -30.35 -5.31
C LYS A 240 5.12 -29.86 -4.00
N ASN A 241 6.11 -28.97 -4.10
CA ASN A 241 6.85 -28.40 -2.98
C ASN A 241 6.78 -26.87 -3.05
N PRO A 242 5.67 -26.22 -2.63
CA PRO A 242 5.54 -24.78 -2.66
C PRO A 242 6.49 -24.12 -1.65
N VAL A 243 7.07 -22.99 -2.04
CA VAL A 243 7.94 -22.18 -1.16
C VAL A 243 7.52 -20.72 -1.11
N ALA A 244 6.74 -20.26 -2.10
CA ALA A 244 6.30 -18.86 -2.17
C ALA A 244 4.88 -18.73 -2.70
N VAL A 245 4.16 -17.73 -2.18
CA VAL A 245 2.84 -17.30 -2.63
C VAL A 245 2.83 -15.80 -2.82
N ARG A 246 2.21 -15.33 -3.91
CA ARG A 246 1.92 -13.90 -4.15
C ARG A 246 0.43 -13.72 -4.36
N PHE A 247 -0.11 -12.65 -3.78
CA PHE A 247 -1.49 -12.24 -3.99
C PHE A 247 -1.57 -10.78 -4.43
N ALA A 248 -2.29 -10.54 -5.52
CA ALA A 248 -2.48 -9.22 -6.11
C ALA A 248 -1.16 -8.45 -6.29
N PHE A 249 -0.07 -9.18 -6.57
CA PHE A 249 1.28 -8.65 -6.67
C PHE A 249 1.63 -8.30 -8.13
N SER A 250 0.75 -7.51 -8.76
CA SER A 250 0.96 -6.95 -10.11
C SER A 250 0.42 -5.52 -10.17
N ASN A 251 0.74 -4.77 -11.21
CA ASN A 251 0.28 -3.39 -11.38
C ASN A 251 -1.24 -3.25 -11.31
N THR A 252 -1.95 -4.16 -11.99
CA THR A 252 -3.38 -4.05 -12.29
C THR A 252 -4.26 -5.01 -11.52
N ALA A 253 -3.68 -5.79 -10.62
CA ALA A 253 -4.42 -6.80 -9.86
C ALA A 253 -5.53 -6.17 -9.00
N MET A 254 -6.76 -6.57 -9.24
CA MET A 254 -7.93 -6.21 -8.45
C MET A 254 -8.33 -7.38 -7.57
N ALA A 255 -8.39 -7.15 -6.27
CA ALA A 255 -8.78 -8.19 -5.32
C ALA A 255 -10.27 -8.53 -5.43
N ASN A 256 -10.59 -9.84 -5.33
CA ASN A 256 -11.96 -10.32 -5.25
C ASN A 256 -12.22 -11.17 -3.99
N ILE A 257 -11.24 -11.19 -3.06
CA ILE A 257 -11.37 -11.82 -1.76
C ILE A 257 -11.37 -10.76 -0.66
N PHE A 258 -12.27 -10.92 0.29
CA PHE A 258 -12.59 -9.92 1.32
C PHE A 258 -12.70 -10.58 2.68
N SER A 259 -12.54 -9.80 3.74
CA SER A 259 -13.08 -10.20 5.05
C SER A 259 -14.61 -10.35 4.96
N LYS A 260 -15.21 -11.01 5.92
CA LYS A 260 -16.68 -11.12 6.03
C LYS A 260 -17.36 -9.75 6.12
N GLU A 261 -16.67 -8.74 6.66
CA GLU A 261 -17.11 -7.36 6.79
C GLU A 261 -17.02 -6.57 5.48
N GLY A 262 -16.35 -7.12 4.46
CA GLY A 262 -16.29 -6.53 3.11
C GLY A 262 -15.05 -5.70 2.82
N LEU A 263 -14.01 -5.82 3.63
CA LEU A 263 -12.74 -5.17 3.35
C LEU A 263 -11.84 -6.08 2.51
N PRO A 264 -11.21 -5.57 1.44
CA PRO A 264 -10.36 -6.38 0.57
C PRO A 264 -9.11 -6.86 1.30
N VAL A 265 -8.66 -8.07 0.99
CA VAL A 265 -7.35 -8.55 1.44
C VAL A 265 -6.26 -7.68 0.81
N ALA A 266 -5.32 -7.23 1.63
CA ALA A 266 -4.19 -6.44 1.15
C ALA A 266 -3.26 -7.25 0.24
N PRO A 267 -2.72 -6.67 -0.83
CA PRO A 267 -1.69 -7.32 -1.65
C PRO A 267 -0.48 -7.71 -0.81
N PHE A 268 0.09 -8.89 -1.10
CA PHE A 268 1.28 -9.37 -0.41
C PHE A 268 2.10 -10.33 -1.26
N ARG A 269 3.32 -10.57 -0.83
CA ARG A 269 4.15 -11.73 -1.21
C ARG A 269 4.76 -12.36 0.04
N THR A 270 5.07 -13.66 -0.03
CA THR A 270 5.73 -14.39 1.05
C THR A 270 7.24 -14.56 0.80
N ASP A 271 7.71 -14.17 -0.36
CA ASP A 271 9.10 -14.24 -0.79
C ASP A 271 9.79 -12.88 -0.70
N ASP A 272 11.13 -12.90 -0.70
CA ASP A 272 12.03 -11.75 -0.74
C ASP A 272 12.81 -11.66 -2.08
N TRP A 273 12.38 -12.40 -3.09
CA TRP A 273 13.10 -12.48 -4.36
C TRP A 273 13.06 -11.15 -5.10
N THR A 274 14.15 -10.87 -5.79
CA THR A 274 14.25 -9.67 -6.63
C THR A 274 13.11 -9.67 -7.66
N VAL A 275 12.38 -8.57 -7.71
CA VAL A 275 11.33 -8.35 -8.71
C VAL A 275 11.96 -7.68 -9.92
N ASP A 276 11.77 -8.28 -11.09
CA ASP A 276 12.15 -7.65 -12.35
C ASP A 276 11.23 -6.45 -12.61
N THR A 277 11.82 -5.26 -12.56
CA THR A 277 11.14 -3.99 -12.83
C THR A 277 11.34 -3.51 -14.27
N SER A 278 12.04 -4.32 -15.10
CA SER A 278 12.17 -4.02 -16.52
C SER A 278 10.82 -4.08 -17.23
N LYS A 279 10.80 -3.61 -18.49
CA LYS A 279 9.57 -3.64 -19.28
C LYS A 279 9.03 -5.06 -19.37
N VAL A 280 7.78 -5.24 -19.00
CA VAL A 280 7.02 -6.45 -19.31
C VAL A 280 6.91 -6.52 -20.84
N LYS A 281 7.44 -7.59 -21.42
CA LYS A 281 7.40 -7.83 -22.86
C LYS A 281 5.98 -8.14 -23.33
#